data_41f73772afdee0f68505a0ec5e1990ba
#
_entry.id   41f73772afdee0f68505a0ec5e1990ba
#
_cell.length_a   1.000
_cell.length_b   1.000
_cell.length_c   1.000
_cell.angle_alpha   90.00
_cell.angle_beta   90.00
_cell.angle_gamma   90.00
#
_symmetry.space_group_name_H-M   'P 1'
#
loop_
_entity.id
_entity.type
_entity.pdbx_description
1 polymer ?
#
loop_
_entity_poly.entity_id
_entity_poly.type
_entity_poly.pdbx_seq_one_letter_code
_entity_poly.pdbx_strand_id
1 'polypeptide(L)'
;MTRIIVTGNLADGRLPWPERSLPVSVVEALKRYREDRNTALEYEVVDLLNGTEGFRAIGRVKKAKTLGIAGRLPGEIDVIAVDERRGRLWVLEVKDRTIALSPRQIRTAIDEFTGPADGYVGRLLRKVDFINAHAAAVAAALSAEPRAEWEVRGAVVTRRVEPAAFAGEPGLPYCTVDTVAATVDADVPLPLAYGALMAQARPVRK
;
A
#
# COMPACT_ATOMS: atom_id res chain seq x y z
N MET A 1 -16.33 25.93 15.69
CA MET A 1 -15.04 25.35 15.24
C MET A 1 -14.72 23.98 15.85
N THR A 2 -15.02 23.74 17.14
CA THR A 2 -14.69 22.51 17.86
C THR A 2 -15.33 21.22 17.28
N ARG A 3 -16.52 21.29 16.73
CA ARG A 3 -17.29 20.15 16.22
C ARG A 3 -16.66 19.48 14.98
N ILE A 4 -16.04 20.26 14.10
CA ILE A 4 -15.38 19.74 12.87
C ILE A 4 -14.09 19.01 13.19
N ILE A 5 -13.33 19.48 14.19
CA ILE A 5 -12.08 18.86 14.62
C ILE A 5 -12.33 17.50 15.29
N VAL A 6 -13.39 17.39 16.10
CA VAL A 6 -13.75 16.14 16.78
C VAL A 6 -14.24 15.08 15.79
N THR A 7 -15.08 15.45 14.83
CA THR A 7 -15.60 14.50 13.82
C THR A 7 -14.52 14.02 12.87
N GLY A 8 -13.62 14.89 12.41
CA GLY A 8 -12.49 14.48 11.58
C GLY A 8 -11.53 13.53 12.28
N ASN A 9 -11.22 13.79 13.56
CA ASN A 9 -10.38 12.91 14.35
C ASN A 9 -11.02 11.54 14.60
N LEU A 10 -12.33 11.48 14.85
CA LEU A 10 -13.04 10.20 15.02
C LEU A 10 -13.09 9.41 13.71
N ALA A 11 -13.35 10.06 12.59
CA ALA A 11 -13.33 9.42 11.28
C ALA A 11 -11.95 8.84 10.92
N ASP A 12 -10.88 9.43 11.45
CA ASP A 12 -9.52 8.92 11.31
C ASP A 12 -9.12 7.91 12.40
N GLY A 13 -10.04 7.48 13.26
CA GLY A 13 -9.75 6.56 14.37
C GLY A 13 -8.88 7.19 15.44
N ARG A 14 -8.94 8.52 15.61
CA ARG A 14 -8.24 9.26 16.66
C ARG A 14 -9.20 9.73 17.73
N LEU A 15 -8.73 9.67 18.97
CA LEU A 15 -9.38 10.33 20.07
C LEU A 15 -8.49 11.47 20.59
N PRO A 16 -9.08 12.53 21.17
CA PRO A 16 -8.32 13.66 21.70
C PRO A 16 -7.52 13.30 22.97
N TRP A 17 -7.72 12.10 23.51
CA TRP A 17 -7.03 11.58 24.69
C TRP A 17 -5.97 10.54 24.32
N PRO A 18 -4.88 10.43 25.09
CA PRO A 18 -3.91 9.35 24.92
C PRO A 18 -4.58 7.96 25.11
N GLU A 19 -4.30 7.01 24.22
CA GLU A 19 -4.90 5.66 24.28
C GLU A 19 -4.70 4.99 25.66
N ARG A 20 -3.55 5.23 26.33
CA ARG A 20 -3.26 4.73 27.67
C ARG A 20 -4.23 5.21 28.77
N SER A 21 -4.98 6.27 28.52
CA SER A 21 -5.98 6.81 29.44
C SER A 21 -7.40 6.35 29.14
N LEU A 22 -7.58 5.51 28.12
CA LEU A 22 -8.89 5.02 27.68
C LEU A 22 -9.19 3.66 28.30
N PRO A 23 -10.46 3.32 28.52
CA PRO A 23 -10.88 1.96 28.86
C PRO A 23 -10.41 0.96 27.79
N VAL A 24 -10.05 -0.26 28.22
CA VAL A 24 -9.57 -1.33 27.30
C VAL A 24 -10.55 -1.59 26.17
N SER A 25 -11.85 -1.62 26.46
CA SER A 25 -12.90 -1.82 25.45
C SER A 25 -12.90 -0.75 24.36
N VAL A 26 -12.57 0.50 24.71
CA VAL A 26 -12.47 1.59 23.73
C VAL A 26 -11.21 1.43 22.88
N VAL A 27 -10.09 1.06 23.46
CA VAL A 27 -8.84 0.80 22.73
C VAL A 27 -9.02 -0.35 21.73
N GLU A 28 -9.67 -1.43 22.17
CA GLU A 28 -9.98 -2.57 21.29
C GLU A 28 -10.96 -2.20 20.17
N ALA A 29 -11.96 -1.38 20.42
CA ALA A 29 -12.88 -0.89 19.40
C ALA A 29 -12.15 -0.02 18.38
N LEU A 30 -11.25 0.86 18.82
CA LEU A 30 -10.41 1.68 17.92
C LEU A 30 -9.48 0.81 17.06
N LYS A 31 -8.89 -0.22 17.66
CA LYS A 31 -8.02 -1.15 16.93
C LYS A 31 -8.82 -1.85 15.83
N ARG A 32 -9.98 -2.42 16.15
CA ARG A 32 -10.87 -3.05 15.15
C ARG A 32 -11.28 -2.07 14.06
N TYR A 33 -11.67 -0.86 14.41
CA TYR A 33 -12.04 0.18 13.45
C TYR A 33 -10.90 0.50 12.46
N ARG A 34 -9.65 0.58 12.95
CA ARG A 34 -8.47 0.81 12.10
C ARG A 34 -8.18 -0.39 11.19
N GLU A 35 -8.35 -1.61 11.71
CA GLU A 35 -8.22 -2.85 10.93
C GLU A 35 -9.28 -2.93 9.83
N ASP A 36 -10.54 -2.60 10.13
CA ASP A 36 -11.63 -2.57 9.17
C ASP A 36 -11.39 -1.54 8.06
N ARG A 37 -10.91 -0.34 8.42
CA ARG A 37 -10.54 0.69 7.45
C ARG A 37 -9.41 0.25 6.53
N ASN A 38 -8.38 -0.37 7.09
CA ASN A 38 -7.26 -0.88 6.29
C ASN A 38 -7.74 -1.97 5.33
N THR A 39 -8.58 -2.88 5.83
CA THR A 39 -9.21 -3.92 5.02
C THR A 39 -10.08 -3.34 3.88
N ALA A 40 -10.86 -2.30 4.18
CA ALA A 40 -11.67 -1.63 3.16
C ALA A 40 -10.80 -0.98 2.08
N LEU A 41 -9.66 -0.39 2.45
CA LEU A 41 -8.72 0.18 1.49
C LEU A 41 -8.08 -0.90 0.60
N GLU A 42 -7.74 -2.07 1.17
CA GLU A 42 -7.22 -3.21 0.39
C GLU A 42 -8.21 -3.66 -0.69
N TYR A 43 -9.50 -3.77 -0.36
CA TYR A 43 -10.55 -4.09 -1.34
C TYR A 43 -10.70 -3.00 -2.39
N GLU A 44 -10.71 -1.74 -1.99
CA GLU A 44 -10.80 -0.60 -2.90
C GLU A 44 -9.65 -0.61 -3.93
N VAL A 45 -8.43 -0.90 -3.49
CA VAL A 45 -7.26 -1.05 -4.39
C VAL A 45 -7.44 -2.21 -5.36
N VAL A 46 -7.93 -3.37 -4.88
CA VAL A 46 -8.20 -4.53 -5.73
C VAL A 46 -9.25 -4.20 -6.79
N ASP A 47 -10.35 -3.54 -6.41
CA ASP A 47 -11.43 -3.18 -7.31
C ASP A 47 -10.96 -2.16 -8.37
N LEU A 48 -10.18 -1.15 -7.97
CA LEU A 48 -9.59 -0.18 -8.91
C LEU A 48 -8.67 -0.84 -9.93
N LEU A 49 -7.81 -1.76 -9.50
CA LEU A 49 -6.91 -2.47 -10.41
C LEU A 49 -7.68 -3.41 -11.34
N ASN A 50 -8.67 -4.15 -10.84
CA ASN A 50 -9.51 -5.02 -11.67
C ASN A 50 -10.40 -4.23 -12.63
N GLY A 51 -10.71 -2.97 -12.34
CA GLY A 51 -11.37 -2.04 -13.26
C GLY A 51 -10.43 -1.43 -14.31
N THR A 52 -9.12 -1.65 -14.20
CA THR A 52 -8.12 -1.14 -15.14
C THR A 52 -7.82 -2.21 -16.19
N GLU A 53 -7.89 -1.85 -17.47
CA GLU A 53 -7.67 -2.79 -18.59
C GLU A 53 -6.27 -3.45 -18.51
N GLY A 54 -6.24 -4.77 -18.65
CA GLY A 54 -5.01 -5.57 -18.63
C GLY A 54 -4.49 -5.89 -17.22
N PHE A 55 -5.22 -5.46 -16.17
CA PHE A 55 -4.88 -5.81 -14.80
C PHE A 55 -5.82 -6.87 -14.24
N ARG A 56 -5.25 -7.75 -13.42
CA ARG A 56 -5.97 -8.64 -12.50
C ARG A 56 -5.30 -8.60 -11.13
N ALA A 57 -6.09 -8.39 -10.10
CA ALA A 57 -5.61 -8.25 -8.73
C ALA A 57 -6.40 -9.11 -7.76
N ILE A 58 -5.72 -9.61 -6.73
CA ILE A 58 -6.33 -10.23 -5.56
C ILE A 58 -5.73 -9.62 -4.29
N GLY A 59 -6.53 -9.60 -3.23
CA GLY A 59 -6.11 -9.05 -1.94
C GLY A 59 -6.01 -10.10 -0.85
N ARG A 60 -5.35 -9.71 0.27
CA ARG A 60 -5.31 -10.47 1.53
C ARG A 60 -4.79 -11.90 1.38
N VAL A 61 -3.70 -12.07 0.67
CA VAL A 61 -3.11 -13.38 0.43
C VAL A 61 -2.33 -13.82 1.66
N LYS A 62 -2.91 -14.76 2.42
CA LYS A 62 -2.34 -15.30 3.67
C LYS A 62 -1.62 -16.63 3.48
N LYS A 63 -1.89 -17.33 2.40
CA LYS A 63 -1.35 -18.67 2.14
C LYS A 63 -0.66 -18.73 0.78
N ALA A 64 0.56 -19.26 0.74
CA ALA A 64 1.31 -19.43 -0.51
C ALA A 64 0.55 -20.28 -1.55
N LYS A 65 -0.22 -21.27 -1.09
CA LYS A 65 -1.07 -22.09 -1.95
C LYS A 65 -2.06 -21.29 -2.81
N THR A 66 -2.53 -20.14 -2.32
CA THR A 66 -3.41 -19.25 -3.10
C THR A 66 -2.72 -18.74 -4.36
N LEU A 67 -1.39 -18.65 -4.35
CA LEU A 67 -0.54 -18.22 -5.47
C LEU A 67 0.09 -19.42 -6.21
N GLY A 68 -0.41 -20.63 -6.01
CA GLY A 68 0.19 -21.82 -6.64
C GLY A 68 1.58 -22.19 -6.13
N ILE A 69 2.01 -21.64 -4.99
CA ILE A 69 3.35 -21.82 -4.43
C ILE A 69 3.33 -22.81 -3.27
N ALA A 70 4.31 -23.71 -3.21
CA ALA A 70 4.54 -24.54 -2.05
C ALA A 70 5.25 -23.75 -0.93
N GLY A 71 4.98 -24.11 0.34
CA GLY A 71 5.66 -23.52 1.48
C GLY A 71 4.88 -22.37 2.14
N ARG A 72 5.62 -21.41 2.71
CA ARG A 72 5.07 -20.32 3.52
C ARG A 72 5.45 -18.96 2.94
N LEU A 73 4.50 -18.02 2.92
CA LEU A 73 4.77 -16.62 2.60
C LEU A 73 5.66 -15.96 3.67
N PRO A 74 6.49 -14.98 3.31
CA PRO A 74 7.27 -14.17 4.27
C PRO A 74 6.40 -13.24 5.13
N GLY A 75 5.11 -13.18 4.83
CA GLY A 75 4.07 -12.40 5.49
C GLY A 75 2.82 -12.37 4.65
N GLU A 76 1.71 -11.83 5.18
CA GLU A 76 0.50 -11.56 4.39
C GLU A 76 0.84 -10.56 3.28
N ILE A 77 0.36 -10.81 2.07
CA ILE A 77 0.45 -9.87 0.95
C ILE A 77 -0.88 -9.13 0.89
N ASP A 78 -0.85 -7.81 1.10
CA ASP A 78 -2.06 -7.00 1.17
C ASP A 78 -2.78 -7.01 -0.18
N VAL A 79 -2.07 -6.71 -1.29
CA VAL A 79 -2.58 -6.85 -2.66
C VAL A 79 -1.46 -7.33 -3.58
N ILE A 80 -1.81 -8.24 -4.50
CA ILE A 80 -0.95 -8.65 -5.62
C ILE A 80 -1.73 -8.51 -6.91
N ALA A 81 -1.10 -7.95 -7.93
CA ALA A 81 -1.71 -7.74 -9.23
C ALA A 81 -0.76 -8.15 -10.37
N VAL A 82 -1.34 -8.57 -11.47
CA VAL A 82 -0.64 -8.80 -12.74
C VAL A 82 -1.05 -7.71 -13.74
N ASP A 83 -0.06 -7.12 -14.42
CA ASP A 83 -0.21 -6.33 -15.63
C ASP A 83 0.20 -7.22 -16.81
N GLU A 84 -0.79 -7.78 -17.49
CA GLU A 84 -0.54 -8.69 -18.62
C GLU A 84 0.06 -7.97 -19.82
N ARG A 85 -0.25 -6.70 -20.02
CA ARG A 85 0.26 -5.95 -21.19
C ARG A 85 1.77 -5.79 -21.12
N ARG A 86 2.32 -5.54 -19.91
CA ARG A 86 3.75 -5.30 -19.70
C ARG A 86 4.52 -6.50 -19.17
N GLY A 87 3.84 -7.59 -18.80
CA GLY A 87 4.48 -8.74 -18.16
C GLY A 87 5.00 -8.40 -16.76
N ARG A 88 4.22 -7.65 -15.98
CA ARG A 88 4.60 -7.21 -14.64
C ARG A 88 3.72 -7.80 -13.56
N LEU A 89 4.34 -8.11 -12.42
CA LEU A 89 3.65 -8.44 -11.17
C LEU A 89 3.89 -7.32 -10.17
N TRP A 90 2.83 -6.83 -9.57
CA TRP A 90 2.87 -5.81 -8.54
C TRP A 90 2.55 -6.39 -7.18
N VAL A 91 3.44 -6.20 -6.21
CA VAL A 91 3.22 -6.51 -4.80
C VAL A 91 2.99 -5.20 -4.08
N LEU A 92 1.79 -5.01 -3.55
CA LEU A 92 1.40 -3.74 -2.92
C LEU A 92 1.24 -3.91 -1.42
N GLU A 93 1.89 -3.04 -0.66
CA GLU A 93 1.65 -2.85 0.78
C GLU A 93 0.63 -1.72 0.94
N VAL A 94 -0.54 -2.04 1.49
CA VAL A 94 -1.66 -1.10 1.61
C VAL A 94 -1.83 -0.66 3.05
N LYS A 95 -1.87 0.65 3.31
CA LYS A 95 -1.98 1.19 4.68
C LYS A 95 -2.90 2.39 4.75
N ASP A 96 -4.00 2.26 5.50
CA ASP A 96 -4.88 3.37 5.85
C ASP A 96 -4.46 3.98 7.19
N ARG A 97 -3.53 4.91 7.14
CA ARG A 97 -2.99 5.57 8.33
C ARG A 97 -3.72 6.86 8.66
N THR A 98 -3.71 7.18 9.95
CA THR A 98 -4.16 8.49 10.41
C THR A 98 -3.14 9.57 10.05
N ILE A 99 -3.60 10.77 9.69
CA ILE A 99 -2.71 11.89 9.35
C ILE A 99 -1.81 12.24 10.54
N ALA A 100 -0.51 12.34 10.30
CA ALA A 100 0.45 12.86 11.26
C ALA A 100 0.36 14.39 11.33
N LEU A 101 -0.05 14.92 12.48
CA LEU A 101 -0.28 16.36 12.70
C LEU A 101 0.79 17.05 13.53
N SER A 102 1.75 16.30 14.06
CA SER A 102 2.85 16.86 14.86
C SER A 102 4.20 16.34 14.36
N PRO A 103 5.30 17.06 14.59
CA PRO A 103 6.65 16.60 14.19
C PRO A 103 6.99 15.21 14.74
N ARG A 104 6.57 14.90 15.97
CA ARG A 104 6.76 13.57 16.58
C ARG A 104 6.00 12.48 15.83
N GLN A 105 4.73 12.74 15.47
CA GLN A 105 3.92 11.79 14.71
C GLN A 105 4.46 11.58 13.28
N ILE A 106 4.95 12.65 12.66
CA ILE A 106 5.60 12.58 11.34
C ILE A 106 6.84 11.71 11.43
N ARG A 107 7.71 11.92 12.43
CA ARG A 107 8.90 11.09 12.63
C ARG A 107 8.52 9.62 12.87
N THR A 108 7.56 9.36 13.75
CA THR A 108 7.07 7.99 13.99
C THR A 108 6.55 7.35 12.69
N ALA A 109 5.81 8.10 11.87
CA ALA A 109 5.33 7.62 10.58
C ALA A 109 6.49 7.26 9.64
N ILE A 110 7.50 8.11 9.54
CA ILE A 110 8.70 7.85 8.74
C ILE A 110 9.40 6.59 9.24
N ASP A 111 9.66 6.49 10.56
CA ASP A 111 10.36 5.36 11.17
C ASP A 111 9.62 4.02 10.94
N GLU A 112 8.27 4.02 10.99
CA GLU A 112 7.46 2.83 10.72
C GLU A 112 7.53 2.36 9.26
N PHE A 113 7.70 3.27 8.31
CA PHE A 113 7.85 2.91 6.89
C PHE A 113 9.28 2.54 6.54
N THR A 114 10.25 3.34 6.98
CA THR A 114 11.65 3.25 6.53
C THR A 114 12.57 2.58 7.55
N GLY A 115 12.06 2.24 8.73
CA GLY A 115 12.84 1.60 9.80
C GLY A 115 13.54 0.32 9.33
N PRO A 116 14.76 0.06 9.83
CA PRO A 116 15.56 -1.07 9.37
C PRO A 116 14.85 -2.40 9.63
N ALA A 117 14.89 -3.30 8.66
CA ALA A 117 14.37 -4.68 8.64
C ALA A 117 12.87 -4.86 8.91
N ASP A 118 12.28 -4.17 9.86
CA ASP A 118 10.89 -4.37 10.29
C ASP A 118 9.90 -3.27 9.85
N GLY A 119 10.39 -2.23 9.18
CA GLY A 119 9.54 -1.22 8.55
C GLY A 119 8.70 -1.80 7.40
N TYR A 120 7.65 -1.09 7.02
CA TYR A 120 6.78 -1.54 5.92
C TYR A 120 7.55 -1.79 4.62
N VAL A 121 8.49 -0.90 4.28
CA VAL A 121 9.34 -1.03 3.08
C VAL A 121 10.19 -2.31 3.14
N GLY A 122 10.87 -2.57 4.24
CA GLY A 122 11.69 -3.77 4.39
C GLY A 122 10.87 -5.06 4.30
N ARG A 123 9.66 -5.08 4.87
CA ARG A 123 8.74 -6.21 4.72
C ARG A 123 8.26 -6.39 3.29
N LEU A 124 7.92 -5.29 2.62
CA LEU A 124 7.49 -5.32 1.23
C LEU A 124 8.61 -5.84 0.31
N LEU A 125 9.85 -5.39 0.49
CA LEU A 125 10.98 -5.90 -0.31
C LEU A 125 11.15 -7.42 -0.17
N ARG A 126 11.05 -7.96 1.04
CA ARG A 126 11.10 -9.43 1.24
C ARG A 126 9.95 -10.16 0.53
N LYS A 127 8.75 -9.55 0.47
CA LYS A 127 7.62 -10.11 -0.28
C LYS A 127 7.89 -10.05 -1.78
N VAL A 128 8.46 -8.94 -2.28
CA VAL A 128 8.86 -8.76 -3.70
C VAL A 128 9.87 -9.83 -4.10
N ASP A 129 10.93 -10.01 -3.32
CA ASP A 129 11.96 -11.03 -3.58
C ASP A 129 11.36 -12.43 -3.62
N PHE A 130 10.47 -12.74 -2.68
CA PHE A 130 9.78 -14.03 -2.65
C PHE A 130 8.90 -14.25 -3.88
N ILE A 131 8.12 -13.24 -4.28
CA ILE A 131 7.28 -13.33 -5.47
C ILE A 131 8.12 -13.40 -6.74
N ASN A 132 9.24 -12.69 -6.80
CA ASN A 132 10.17 -12.75 -7.94
C ASN A 132 10.71 -14.16 -8.16
N ALA A 133 11.06 -14.87 -7.08
CA ALA A 133 11.49 -16.27 -7.17
C ALA A 133 10.40 -17.24 -7.66
N HIS A 134 9.13 -16.82 -7.65
CA HIS A 134 7.97 -17.65 -7.99
C HIS A 134 7.06 -17.01 -9.05
N ALA A 135 7.57 -16.05 -9.80
CA ALA A 135 6.79 -15.16 -10.64
C ALA A 135 5.86 -15.88 -11.64
N ALA A 136 6.35 -16.91 -12.30
CA ALA A 136 5.56 -17.69 -13.26
C ALA A 136 4.35 -18.40 -12.60
N ALA A 137 4.55 -18.98 -11.40
CA ALA A 137 3.47 -19.64 -10.66
C ALA A 137 2.43 -18.64 -10.20
N VAL A 138 2.88 -17.47 -9.73
CA VAL A 138 1.99 -16.36 -9.30
C VAL A 138 1.18 -15.83 -10.47
N ALA A 139 1.80 -15.57 -11.61
CA ALA A 139 1.12 -15.12 -12.82
C ALA A 139 0.05 -16.13 -13.27
N ALA A 140 0.38 -17.42 -13.28
CA ALA A 140 -0.56 -18.48 -13.60
C ALA A 140 -1.74 -18.53 -12.61
N ALA A 141 -1.48 -18.36 -11.31
CA ALA A 141 -2.53 -18.31 -10.28
C ALA A 141 -3.46 -17.09 -10.45
N LEU A 142 -2.97 -16.01 -11.04
CA LEU A 142 -3.76 -14.83 -11.45
C LEU A 142 -4.36 -14.99 -12.86
N SER A 143 -4.33 -16.19 -13.43
CA SER A 143 -4.86 -16.52 -14.76
C SER A 143 -4.23 -15.71 -15.90
N ALA A 144 -2.96 -15.29 -15.74
CA ALA A 144 -2.23 -14.59 -16.78
C ALA A 144 -1.69 -15.57 -17.82
N GLU A 145 -1.59 -15.11 -19.07
CA GLU A 145 -0.99 -15.88 -20.15
C GLU A 145 0.50 -16.16 -19.86
N PRO A 146 1.00 -17.39 -20.15
CA PRO A 146 2.38 -17.74 -19.92
C PRO A 146 3.35 -16.82 -20.67
N ARG A 147 4.43 -16.40 -19.96
CA ARG A 147 5.50 -15.57 -20.52
C ARG A 147 6.86 -16.12 -20.13
N ALA A 148 7.88 -15.82 -20.93
CA ALA A 148 9.26 -16.21 -20.65
C ALA A 148 9.79 -15.53 -19.38
N GLU A 149 9.43 -14.26 -19.18
CA GLU A 149 9.89 -13.46 -18.06
C GLU A 149 8.77 -12.58 -17.50
N TRP A 150 8.82 -12.39 -16.20
CA TRP A 150 7.95 -11.48 -15.43
C TRP A 150 8.79 -10.52 -14.62
N GLU A 151 8.52 -9.23 -14.75
CA GLU A 151 9.12 -8.20 -13.92
C GLU A 151 8.30 -8.06 -12.62
N VAL A 152 8.93 -8.22 -11.46
CA VAL A 152 8.25 -8.05 -10.17
C VAL A 152 8.60 -6.70 -9.56
N ARG A 153 7.60 -5.93 -9.21
CA ARG A 153 7.71 -4.60 -8.61
C ARG A 153 6.93 -4.52 -7.30
N GLY A 154 7.38 -3.65 -6.40
CA GLY A 154 6.67 -3.31 -5.18
C GLY A 154 6.22 -1.86 -5.18
N ALA A 155 5.11 -1.58 -4.49
CA ALA A 155 4.67 -0.21 -4.20
C ALA A 155 3.95 -0.14 -2.85
N VAL A 156 4.02 1.03 -2.22
CA VAL A 156 3.25 1.35 -1.02
C VAL A 156 2.03 2.17 -1.44
N VAL A 157 0.84 1.71 -1.06
CA VAL A 157 -0.42 2.38 -1.35
C VAL A 157 -1.03 2.89 -0.04
N THR A 158 -1.37 4.16 -0.01
CA THR A 158 -1.97 4.78 1.17
C THR A 158 -3.23 5.54 0.79
N ARG A 159 -4.12 5.77 1.75
CA ARG A 159 -5.30 6.60 1.47
C ARG A 159 -4.92 8.06 1.21
N ARG A 160 -3.85 8.53 1.83
CA ARG A 160 -3.38 9.92 1.76
C ARG A 160 -1.87 9.95 1.61
N VAL A 161 -1.37 11.10 1.20
CA VAL A 161 0.07 11.34 1.09
C VAL A 161 0.77 11.08 2.42
N GLU A 162 1.77 10.22 2.41
CA GLU A 162 2.57 9.86 3.58
C GLU A 162 3.88 10.65 3.63
N PRO A 163 4.26 11.20 4.79
CA PRO A 163 5.54 11.88 4.96
C PRO A 163 6.76 11.02 4.59
N ALA A 164 6.67 9.71 4.81
CA ALA A 164 7.73 8.77 4.47
C ALA A 164 8.07 8.74 2.98
N ALA A 165 7.10 9.09 2.11
CA ALA A 165 7.32 9.21 0.66
C ALA A 165 8.36 10.29 0.28
N PHE A 166 8.62 11.23 1.18
CA PHE A 166 9.54 12.36 0.96
C PHE A 166 10.83 12.27 1.78
N ALA A 167 10.90 11.35 2.73
CA ALA A 167 11.97 11.30 3.74
C ALA A 167 12.92 10.10 3.57
N GLY A 168 12.58 9.14 2.71
CA GLY A 168 13.38 7.94 2.50
C GLY A 168 14.23 7.99 1.25
N GLU A 169 15.22 7.10 1.18
CA GLU A 169 15.87 6.80 -0.09
C GLU A 169 14.85 6.20 -1.06
N PRO A 170 14.94 6.53 -2.36
CA PRO A 170 13.99 6.11 -3.37
C PRO A 170 14.12 4.61 -3.68
N GLY A 171 13.62 3.76 -2.79
CA GLY A 171 13.65 2.30 -2.99
C GLY A 171 12.35 1.73 -3.58
N LEU A 172 11.22 2.37 -3.29
CA LEU A 172 9.89 1.91 -3.73
C LEU A 172 8.97 3.10 -4.00
N PRO A 173 8.05 3.01 -4.95
CA PRO A 173 7.05 4.05 -5.16
C PRO A 173 6.04 4.06 -4.03
N TYR A 174 5.65 5.27 -3.66
CA TYR A 174 4.47 5.53 -2.84
C TYR A 174 3.40 6.14 -3.73
N CYS A 175 2.18 5.65 -3.61
CA CYS A 175 1.02 6.24 -4.28
C CYS A 175 -0.16 6.31 -3.32
N THR A 176 -1.13 7.15 -3.66
CA THR A 176 -2.42 7.14 -2.98
C THR A 176 -3.38 6.21 -3.73
N VAL A 177 -4.46 5.82 -3.07
CA VAL A 177 -5.50 5.01 -3.71
C VAL A 177 -6.02 5.67 -5.00
N ASP A 178 -6.16 7.01 -5.01
CA ASP A 178 -6.62 7.76 -6.18
C ASP A 178 -5.62 7.74 -7.36
N THR A 179 -4.35 7.44 -7.10
CA THR A 179 -3.28 7.45 -8.11
C THR A 179 -2.70 6.06 -8.41
N VAL A 180 -3.15 5.02 -7.69
CA VAL A 180 -2.55 3.68 -7.80
C VAL A 180 -2.62 3.14 -9.21
N ALA A 181 -3.76 3.21 -9.89
CA ALA A 181 -3.91 2.72 -11.25
C ALA A 181 -2.96 3.43 -12.23
N ALA A 182 -2.87 4.76 -12.16
CA ALA A 182 -1.94 5.53 -12.97
C ALA A 182 -0.47 5.24 -12.63
N THR A 183 -0.15 4.99 -11.35
CA THR A 183 1.22 4.67 -10.91
C THR A 183 1.68 3.32 -11.41
N VAL A 184 0.84 2.29 -11.31
CA VAL A 184 1.20 0.93 -11.79
C VAL A 184 1.16 0.83 -13.31
N ASP A 185 0.34 1.65 -13.97
CA ASP A 185 0.26 1.74 -15.43
C ASP A 185 1.37 2.61 -16.04
N ALA A 186 1.99 3.48 -15.27
CA ALA A 186 3.05 4.35 -15.75
C ALA A 186 4.32 3.56 -16.05
N ASP A 187 4.96 3.86 -17.18
CA ASP A 187 6.28 3.32 -17.55
C ASP A 187 7.41 4.22 -17.00
N VAL A 188 7.23 4.70 -15.78
CA VAL A 188 8.16 5.63 -15.13
C VAL A 188 9.07 4.85 -14.20
N PRO A 189 10.40 5.01 -14.30
CA PRO A 189 11.32 4.44 -13.32
C PRO A 189 11.00 4.99 -11.92
N LEU A 190 10.92 4.10 -10.95
CA LEU A 190 10.79 4.44 -9.54
C LEU A 190 12.06 5.22 -9.09
N PRO A 191 11.99 6.36 -8.46
CA PRO A 191 11.08 7.00 -7.52
C PRO A 191 10.36 8.24 -8.08
N LEU A 192 10.43 8.47 -9.38
CA LEU A 192 9.93 9.70 -10.00
C LEU A 192 8.40 9.76 -10.11
N ALA A 193 7.70 8.62 -10.03
CA ALA A 193 6.25 8.56 -10.24
C ALA A 193 5.47 9.52 -9.32
N TYR A 194 5.86 9.61 -8.04
CA TYR A 194 5.17 10.49 -7.10
C TYR A 194 5.46 11.97 -7.36
N GLY A 195 6.71 12.31 -7.63
CA GLY A 195 7.12 13.68 -8.00
C GLY A 195 6.56 14.12 -9.35
N ALA A 196 6.51 13.22 -10.33
CA ALA A 196 5.97 13.50 -11.66
C ALA A 196 4.44 13.70 -11.63
N LEU A 197 3.70 12.88 -10.88
CA LEU A 197 2.25 13.04 -10.72
C LEU A 197 1.91 14.34 -9.99
N MET A 198 2.66 14.72 -8.96
CA MET A 198 2.46 16.00 -8.26
C MET A 198 2.85 17.21 -9.12
N ALA A 199 3.82 17.06 -10.04
CA ALA A 199 4.18 18.12 -11.00
C ALA A 199 3.07 18.32 -12.06
N GLN A 200 2.42 17.24 -12.50
CA GLN A 200 1.28 17.30 -13.42
C GLN A 200 0.00 17.86 -12.77
N ALA A 201 -0.17 17.65 -11.47
CA ALA A 201 -1.30 18.18 -10.71
C ALA A 201 -1.19 19.67 -10.35
N ARG A 202 -0.09 20.36 -10.69
CA ARG A 202 -0.01 21.81 -10.51
C ARG A 202 -0.95 22.50 -11.48
N PRO A 203 -1.92 23.28 -11.01
CA PRO A 203 -2.77 24.05 -11.90
C PRO A 203 -1.90 25.00 -12.72
N VAL A 204 -2.07 24.95 -14.03
CA VAL A 204 -1.49 25.94 -14.92
C VAL A 204 -2.02 27.30 -14.45
N ARG A 205 -1.17 28.11 -13.85
CA ARG A 205 -1.51 29.50 -13.52
C ARG A 205 -1.83 30.21 -14.85
N LYS A 206 -3.10 30.59 -14.99
CA LYS A 206 -3.51 31.55 -16.03
C LYS A 206 -2.95 32.91 -15.72
#